data_153cba9be9ca26cf7c1fe6a50a08a3ef
#
_entry.id   153cba9be9ca26cf7c1fe6a50a08a3ef
#
_cell.length_a   1.000
_cell.length_b   1.000
_cell.length_c   1.000
_cell.angle_alpha   90.00
_cell.angle_beta   90.00
_cell.angle_gamma   90.00
#
_symmetry.space_group_name_H-M   'P 1'
#
loop_
_entity.id
_entity.type
_entity.pdbx_description
1 polymer ?
#
loop_
_entity_poly.entity_id
_entity_poly.type
_entity_poly.pdbx_seq_one_letter_code
_entity_poly.pdbx_strand_id
1 'polypeptide(L)'
;TPKPSSAASDVYKRQLLFYIGQIISTILIAPIGVIAFPLDFKKRYYLITRWAVFNLWWLKICCNVTYEILGKENIPKKPCIVMCKHQSAFETLALQRIFIPQVWILKKELLQIPIYGWGLASMQPIAINRDSSIKSFKQIADQGCERLEKGYWVIIFPEGTRVAPNKKKKYLPGGGMLAEKSGARIVPVAHNAGRLWPRNSMIKKPGLITIKIGPVIKSENKSAKEITNEVENWIEKAVGELPG
;
A
#
# COMPACT_ATOMS: atom_id res chain seq x y z
N THR A 1 17.63 -22.42 -30.63
CA THR A 1 16.87 -22.03 -29.39
C THR A 1 15.49 -22.65 -29.44
N PRO A 2 15.10 -23.47 -28.45
CA PRO A 2 13.75 -24.08 -28.45
C PRO A 2 12.69 -22.99 -28.46
N LYS A 3 11.68 -23.12 -29.34
CA LYS A 3 10.50 -22.23 -29.34
C LYS A 3 9.80 -22.38 -27.99
N PRO A 4 9.45 -21.27 -27.31
CA PRO A 4 8.63 -21.36 -26.10
C PRO A 4 7.35 -22.11 -26.41
N SER A 5 6.91 -22.98 -25.49
CA SER A 5 5.63 -23.68 -25.64
C SER A 5 4.50 -22.64 -25.82
N SER A 6 3.44 -22.99 -26.54
CA SER A 6 2.28 -22.09 -26.76
C SER A 6 1.75 -21.49 -25.44
N ALA A 7 1.75 -22.31 -24.38
CA ALA A 7 1.34 -21.89 -23.04
C ALA A 7 2.24 -20.80 -22.44
N ALA A 8 3.57 -20.87 -22.61
CA ALA A 8 4.47 -19.83 -22.15
C ALA A 8 4.27 -18.52 -22.94
N SER A 9 4.08 -18.61 -24.25
CA SER A 9 3.77 -17.46 -25.11
C SER A 9 2.48 -16.75 -24.65
N ASP A 10 1.45 -17.49 -24.27
CA ASP A 10 0.18 -16.92 -23.83
C ASP A 10 0.28 -16.23 -22.46
N VAL A 11 1.12 -16.75 -21.56
CA VAL A 11 1.42 -16.09 -20.29
C VAL A 11 2.06 -14.72 -20.55
N TYR A 12 3.06 -14.64 -21.41
CA TYR A 12 3.73 -13.35 -21.71
C TYR A 12 2.79 -12.34 -22.39
N LYS A 13 1.94 -12.78 -23.33
CA LYS A 13 0.93 -11.91 -23.96
C LYS A 13 -0.03 -11.31 -22.93
N ARG A 14 -0.51 -12.13 -21.99
CA ARG A 14 -1.38 -11.68 -20.89
C ARG A 14 -0.69 -10.68 -19.97
N GLN A 15 0.59 -10.90 -19.64
CA GLN A 15 1.38 -9.94 -18.84
C GLN A 15 1.55 -8.60 -19.60
N LEU A 16 1.88 -8.66 -20.88
CA LEU A 16 2.00 -7.46 -21.72
C LEU A 16 0.70 -6.69 -21.74
N LEU A 17 -0.43 -7.38 -21.97
CA LEU A 17 -1.77 -6.77 -21.97
C LEU A 17 -2.08 -6.09 -20.63
N PHE A 18 -1.69 -6.73 -19.50
CA PHE A 18 -1.83 -6.12 -18.18
C PHE A 18 -1.06 -4.79 -18.09
N TYR A 19 0.20 -4.76 -18.50
CA TYR A 19 1.01 -3.54 -18.43
C TYR A 19 0.51 -2.45 -19.38
N ILE A 20 0.06 -2.79 -20.57
CA ILE A 20 -0.53 -1.83 -21.50
C ILE A 20 -1.76 -1.16 -20.85
N GLY A 21 -2.69 -1.93 -20.29
CA GLY A 21 -3.84 -1.39 -19.59
C GLY A 21 -3.47 -0.54 -18.37
N GLN A 22 -2.46 -0.96 -17.60
CA GLN A 22 -1.97 -0.20 -16.46
C GLN A 22 -1.36 1.15 -16.88
N ILE A 23 -0.55 1.17 -17.93
CA ILE A 23 0.08 2.41 -18.45
C ILE A 23 -0.97 3.34 -19.00
N ILE A 24 -1.86 2.85 -19.87
CA ILE A 24 -2.94 3.67 -20.48
C ILE A 24 -3.83 4.25 -19.37
N SER A 25 -4.28 3.43 -18.42
CA SER A 25 -5.12 3.91 -17.33
C SER A 25 -4.41 4.94 -16.44
N THR A 26 -3.09 4.83 -16.24
CA THR A 26 -2.29 5.81 -15.51
C THR A 26 -2.22 7.15 -16.25
N ILE A 27 -1.96 7.11 -17.56
CA ILE A 27 -1.91 8.30 -18.43
C ILE A 27 -3.27 9.03 -18.44
N LEU A 28 -4.37 8.28 -18.42
CA LEU A 28 -5.71 8.86 -18.43
C LEU A 28 -6.12 9.45 -17.07
N ILE A 29 -5.80 8.76 -15.95
CA ILE A 29 -6.27 9.19 -14.62
C ILE A 29 -5.41 10.28 -13.99
N ALA A 30 -4.12 10.32 -14.26
CA ALA A 30 -3.23 11.28 -13.62
C ALA A 30 -3.57 12.74 -13.93
N PRO A 31 -3.89 13.14 -15.18
CA PRO A 31 -4.39 14.50 -15.48
C PRO A 31 -5.72 14.81 -14.78
N ILE A 32 -6.60 13.81 -14.64
CA ILE A 32 -7.86 13.97 -13.89
C ILE A 32 -7.55 14.35 -12.42
N GLY A 33 -6.50 13.77 -11.82
CA GLY A 33 -6.05 14.14 -10.48
C GLY A 33 -5.65 15.61 -10.36
N VAL A 34 -5.01 16.16 -11.40
CA VAL A 34 -4.63 17.58 -11.44
C VAL A 34 -5.86 18.48 -11.63
N ILE A 35 -6.74 18.14 -12.59
CA ILE A 35 -7.98 18.88 -12.85
C ILE A 35 -8.91 18.87 -11.64
N ALA A 36 -8.97 17.73 -10.94
CA ALA A 36 -9.79 17.57 -9.75
C ALA A 36 -9.19 18.23 -8.49
N PHE A 37 -8.03 18.87 -8.58
CA PHE A 37 -7.36 19.49 -7.42
C PHE A 37 -8.25 20.49 -6.65
N PRO A 38 -9.10 21.31 -7.29
CA PRO A 38 -10.02 22.20 -6.58
C PRO A 38 -11.14 21.49 -5.81
N LEU A 39 -11.39 20.23 -6.10
CA LEU A 39 -12.42 19.46 -5.41
C LEU A 39 -11.98 19.10 -3.97
N ASP A 40 -12.97 18.92 -3.10
CA ASP A 40 -12.74 18.33 -1.79
C ASP A 40 -11.97 17.01 -1.90
N PHE A 41 -11.09 16.76 -0.91
CA PHE A 41 -10.18 15.59 -0.95
C PHE A 41 -10.93 14.26 -1.10
N LYS A 42 -12.09 14.08 -0.44
CA LYS A 42 -12.86 12.83 -0.53
C LYS A 42 -13.39 12.58 -1.94
N LYS A 43 -13.90 13.63 -2.61
CA LYS A 43 -14.38 13.54 -3.99
C LYS A 43 -13.21 13.24 -4.95
N ARG A 44 -12.11 13.95 -4.80
CA ARG A 44 -10.89 13.73 -5.59
C ARG A 44 -10.32 12.33 -5.37
N TYR A 45 -10.24 11.89 -4.12
CA TYR A 45 -9.84 10.54 -3.76
C TYR A 45 -10.69 9.48 -4.48
N TYR A 46 -12.01 9.63 -4.42
CA TYR A 46 -12.93 8.72 -5.09
C TYR A 46 -12.69 8.63 -6.60
N LEU A 47 -12.51 9.76 -7.27
CA LEU A 47 -12.23 9.81 -8.70
C LEU A 47 -10.92 9.10 -9.05
N ILE A 48 -9.84 9.46 -8.38
CA ILE A 48 -8.50 8.94 -8.70
C ILE A 48 -8.40 7.45 -8.38
N THR A 49 -9.00 6.99 -7.30
CA THR A 49 -8.93 5.58 -6.91
C THR A 49 -9.74 4.64 -7.80
N ARG A 50 -10.54 5.16 -8.76
CA ARG A 50 -11.08 4.35 -9.86
C ARG A 50 -9.98 3.66 -10.66
N TRP A 51 -8.81 4.28 -10.72
CA TRP A 51 -7.61 3.67 -11.28
C TRP A 51 -7.22 2.37 -10.55
N ALA A 52 -7.22 2.36 -9.23
CA ALA A 52 -6.92 1.16 -8.46
C ALA A 52 -8.01 0.07 -8.67
N VAL A 53 -9.28 0.47 -8.72
CA VAL A 53 -10.41 -0.44 -9.02
C VAL A 53 -10.24 -1.09 -10.37
N PHE A 54 -9.95 -0.28 -11.41
CA PHE A 54 -9.70 -0.78 -12.76
C PHE A 54 -8.52 -1.74 -12.79
N ASN A 55 -7.38 -1.36 -12.19
CA ASN A 55 -6.18 -2.20 -12.23
C ASN A 55 -6.32 -3.52 -11.47
N LEU A 56 -7.09 -3.57 -10.37
CA LEU A 56 -7.40 -4.82 -9.67
C LEU A 56 -8.33 -5.73 -10.51
N TRP A 57 -9.32 -5.15 -11.18
CA TRP A 57 -10.18 -5.87 -12.12
C TRP A 57 -9.37 -6.38 -13.31
N TRP A 58 -8.54 -5.54 -13.89
CA TRP A 58 -7.68 -5.86 -15.03
C TRP A 58 -6.63 -6.93 -14.69
N LEU A 59 -6.10 -6.89 -13.47
CA LEU A 59 -5.21 -7.92 -12.93
C LEU A 59 -5.90 -9.30 -12.88
N LYS A 60 -7.17 -9.33 -12.47
CA LYS A 60 -7.98 -10.55 -12.49
C LYS A 60 -8.15 -11.09 -13.92
N ILE A 61 -8.53 -10.22 -14.86
CA ILE A 61 -8.77 -10.61 -16.28
C ILE A 61 -7.49 -11.10 -16.95
N CYS A 62 -6.41 -10.32 -16.86
CA CYS A 62 -5.18 -10.63 -17.57
C CYS A 62 -4.34 -11.72 -16.91
N CYS A 63 -4.24 -11.71 -15.58
CA CYS A 63 -3.29 -12.54 -14.84
C CYS A 63 -3.96 -13.62 -13.99
N ASN A 64 -5.28 -13.67 -13.95
CA ASN A 64 -6.06 -14.56 -13.07
C ASN A 64 -5.62 -14.48 -11.60
N VAL A 65 -5.34 -13.26 -11.12
CA VAL A 65 -5.04 -12.98 -9.72
C VAL A 65 -6.28 -12.40 -9.07
N THR A 66 -6.77 -13.08 -8.06
CA THR A 66 -7.91 -12.65 -7.24
C THR A 66 -7.45 -12.35 -5.82
N TYR A 67 -8.32 -11.78 -4.99
CA TYR A 67 -8.01 -11.58 -3.58
C TYR A 67 -9.23 -11.68 -2.70
N GLU A 68 -8.98 -12.04 -1.45
CA GLU A 68 -9.93 -12.03 -0.35
C GLU A 68 -9.42 -11.20 0.82
N ILE A 69 -10.32 -10.82 1.71
CA ILE A 69 -9.99 -10.02 2.89
C ILE A 69 -10.58 -10.71 4.11
N LEU A 70 -9.71 -11.13 5.02
CA LEU A 70 -10.04 -11.70 6.32
C LEU A 70 -9.90 -10.62 7.41
N GLY A 71 -10.74 -10.65 8.43
CA GLY A 71 -10.68 -9.71 9.55
C GLY A 71 -11.22 -8.31 9.23
N LYS A 72 -12.17 -8.18 8.31
CA LYS A 72 -12.82 -6.88 7.98
C LYS A 72 -13.50 -6.25 9.19
N GLU A 73 -13.98 -7.05 10.11
CA GLU A 73 -14.60 -6.66 11.39
C GLU A 73 -13.64 -5.91 12.31
N ASN A 74 -12.32 -6.08 12.11
CA ASN A 74 -11.29 -5.39 12.88
C ASN A 74 -11.07 -3.94 12.42
N ILE A 75 -11.68 -3.50 11.31
CA ILE A 75 -11.55 -2.13 10.83
C ILE A 75 -12.38 -1.20 11.72
N PRO A 76 -11.74 -0.27 12.46
CA PRO A 76 -12.49 0.65 13.31
C PRO A 76 -13.27 1.68 12.49
N LYS A 77 -14.35 2.21 13.05
CA LYS A 77 -15.19 3.22 12.38
C LYS A 77 -14.46 4.54 12.11
N LYS A 78 -13.51 4.91 12.99
CA LYS A 78 -12.71 6.13 12.82
C LYS A 78 -11.38 5.79 12.15
N PRO A 79 -10.96 6.55 11.12
CA PRO A 79 -9.65 6.41 10.52
C PRO A 79 -8.53 6.47 11.56
N CYS A 80 -7.50 5.67 11.33
CA CYS A 80 -6.32 5.59 12.17
C CYS A 80 -5.10 5.19 11.33
N ILE A 81 -4.02 4.75 11.97
CA ILE A 81 -2.81 4.30 11.28
C ILE A 81 -3.01 2.86 10.79
N VAL A 82 -2.59 2.59 9.56
CA VAL A 82 -2.51 1.22 9.03
C VAL A 82 -1.05 0.90 8.78
N MET A 83 -0.53 -0.12 9.45
CA MET A 83 0.80 -0.64 9.17
C MET A 83 0.69 -1.95 8.42
N CYS A 84 1.18 -1.98 7.19
CA CYS A 84 1.00 -3.09 6.27
C CYS A 84 2.33 -3.67 5.83
N LYS A 85 2.42 -5.00 5.75
CA LYS A 85 3.53 -5.70 5.10
C LYS A 85 3.74 -5.16 3.69
N HIS A 86 4.99 -5.01 3.25
CA HIS A 86 5.32 -4.49 1.93
C HIS A 86 6.08 -5.50 1.08
N GLN A 87 5.38 -6.21 0.19
CA GLN A 87 5.96 -7.28 -0.64
C GLN A 87 5.76 -7.07 -2.13
N SER A 88 4.74 -6.30 -2.54
CA SER A 88 4.25 -6.22 -3.91
C SER A 88 3.86 -4.80 -4.29
N ALA A 89 3.42 -4.58 -5.50
CA ALA A 89 2.65 -3.40 -5.89
C ALA A 89 1.14 -3.60 -5.64
N PHE A 90 0.70 -4.83 -5.45
CA PHE A 90 -0.70 -5.18 -5.27
C PHE A 90 -1.32 -4.49 -4.04
N GLU A 91 -0.65 -4.52 -2.89
CA GLU A 91 -1.20 -3.93 -1.67
C GLU A 91 -1.42 -2.42 -1.80
N THR A 92 -0.63 -1.74 -2.62
CA THR A 92 -0.83 -0.30 -2.86
C THR A 92 -2.13 -0.01 -3.62
N LEU A 93 -2.62 -0.97 -4.41
CA LEU A 93 -3.91 -0.90 -5.09
C LEU A 93 -5.06 -1.34 -4.16
N ALA A 94 -4.89 -2.46 -3.46
CA ALA A 94 -5.95 -3.05 -2.66
C ALA A 94 -6.32 -2.18 -1.45
N LEU A 95 -5.33 -1.62 -0.75
CA LEU A 95 -5.57 -0.79 0.43
C LEU A 95 -6.38 0.47 0.11
N GLN A 96 -6.29 1.02 -1.13
CA GLN A 96 -7.09 2.16 -1.56
C GLN A 96 -8.60 1.90 -1.53
N ARG A 97 -9.00 0.63 -1.60
CA ARG A 97 -10.41 0.22 -1.56
C ARG A 97 -10.87 -0.18 -0.16
N ILE A 98 -9.93 -0.51 0.71
CA ILE A 98 -10.21 -1.01 2.06
C ILE A 98 -10.32 0.16 3.04
N PHE A 99 -9.36 1.08 2.98
CA PHE A 99 -9.24 2.21 3.91
C PHE A 99 -9.47 3.53 3.19
N ILE A 100 -10.67 4.10 3.29
CA ILE A 100 -11.14 5.25 2.49
C ILE A 100 -11.55 6.42 3.41
N PRO A 101 -11.07 7.65 3.15
CA PRO A 101 -9.94 8.02 2.31
C PRO A 101 -8.61 7.80 3.02
N GLN A 102 -7.55 7.53 2.26
CA GLN A 102 -6.22 7.27 2.82
C GLN A 102 -5.13 8.12 2.18
N VAL A 103 -4.04 8.31 2.92
CA VAL A 103 -2.79 8.88 2.44
C VAL A 103 -1.64 7.91 2.71
N TRP A 104 -0.56 8.02 1.92
CA TRP A 104 0.61 7.16 2.06
C TRP A 104 1.82 7.97 2.49
N ILE A 105 2.75 7.28 3.14
CA ILE A 105 4.12 7.74 3.28
C ILE A 105 4.90 7.22 2.07
N LEU A 106 5.46 8.12 1.30
CA LEU A 106 6.22 7.78 0.10
C LEU A 106 7.53 8.57 -0.02
N LYS A 107 8.38 8.13 -0.90
CA LYS A 107 9.62 8.81 -1.27
C LYS A 107 9.31 10.09 -2.04
N LYS A 108 9.92 11.23 -1.66
CA LYS A 108 9.70 12.53 -2.31
C LYS A 108 9.98 12.48 -3.82
N GLU A 109 10.97 11.72 -4.24
CA GLU A 109 11.37 11.58 -5.65
C GLU A 109 10.27 10.97 -6.52
N LEU A 110 9.33 10.21 -5.95
CA LEU A 110 8.19 9.68 -6.71
C LEU A 110 7.25 10.78 -7.21
N LEU A 111 7.23 11.94 -6.54
CA LEU A 111 6.45 13.10 -6.98
C LEU A 111 7.06 13.81 -8.19
N GLN A 112 8.33 13.52 -8.50
CA GLN A 112 9.04 14.11 -9.63
C GLN A 112 8.83 13.33 -10.94
N ILE A 113 8.23 12.13 -10.87
CA ILE A 113 7.93 11.33 -12.06
C ILE A 113 6.82 12.04 -12.84
N PRO A 114 7.07 12.44 -14.11
CA PRO A 114 6.05 13.10 -14.91
C PRO A 114 4.76 12.29 -14.98
N ILE A 115 3.62 12.97 -15.00
CA ILE A 115 2.27 12.39 -15.05
C ILE A 115 1.93 11.61 -13.78
N TYR A 116 2.67 10.54 -13.47
CA TYR A 116 2.45 9.70 -12.28
C TYR A 116 2.58 10.48 -10.98
N GLY A 117 3.64 11.29 -10.84
CA GLY A 117 3.90 12.13 -9.67
C GLY A 117 2.81 13.18 -9.45
N TRP A 118 2.22 13.71 -10.52
CA TRP A 118 1.11 14.67 -10.43
C TRP A 118 -0.14 14.01 -9.83
N GLY A 119 -0.48 12.80 -10.30
CA GLY A 119 -1.56 12.00 -9.70
C GLY A 119 -1.29 11.67 -8.22
N LEU A 120 -0.05 11.32 -7.86
CA LEU A 120 0.33 11.09 -6.47
C LEU A 120 0.24 12.35 -5.62
N ALA A 121 0.71 13.51 -6.12
CA ALA A 121 0.67 14.78 -5.39
C ALA A 121 -0.77 15.19 -5.04
N SER A 122 -1.72 14.95 -5.97
CA SER A 122 -3.12 15.26 -5.75
C SER A 122 -3.76 14.43 -4.62
N MET A 123 -3.14 13.30 -4.24
CA MET A 123 -3.57 12.44 -3.13
C MET A 123 -3.01 12.85 -1.76
N GLN A 124 -2.38 14.01 -1.65
CA GLN A 124 -1.83 14.58 -0.41
C GLN A 124 -0.94 13.62 0.40
N PRO A 125 0.01 12.90 -0.23
CA PRO A 125 0.85 11.96 0.47
C PRO A 125 1.78 12.66 1.46
N ILE A 126 2.30 11.90 2.42
CA ILE A 126 3.41 12.33 3.28
C ILE A 126 4.70 11.98 2.55
N ALA A 127 5.28 12.96 1.87
CA ALA A 127 6.47 12.77 1.07
C ALA A 127 7.72 13.03 1.91
N ILE A 128 8.55 11.99 2.10
CA ILE A 128 9.75 12.05 2.94
C ILE A 128 11.04 11.99 2.10
N ASN A 129 12.05 12.74 2.55
CA ASN A 129 13.43 12.52 2.10
C ASN A 129 14.09 11.50 3.03
N ARG A 130 14.60 10.39 2.46
CA ARG A 130 15.20 9.29 3.24
C ARG A 130 16.67 9.52 3.59
N ASP A 131 17.29 10.59 3.12
CA ASP A 131 18.71 10.88 3.37
C ASP A 131 18.99 11.26 4.84
N SER A 132 17.96 11.64 5.59
CA SER A 132 18.04 11.93 7.02
C SER A 132 16.95 11.20 7.78
N SER A 133 17.29 10.09 8.43
CA SER A 133 16.34 9.23 9.16
C SER A 133 15.56 9.98 10.25
N ILE A 134 16.25 10.79 11.07
CA ILE A 134 15.62 11.51 12.21
C ILE A 134 14.60 12.55 11.68
N LYS A 135 15.00 13.35 10.70
CA LYS A 135 14.11 14.36 10.09
C LYS A 135 12.90 13.71 9.42
N SER A 136 13.12 12.59 8.73
CA SER A 136 12.05 11.83 8.08
C SER A 136 11.03 11.29 9.07
N PHE A 137 11.47 10.75 10.20
CA PHE A 137 10.57 10.22 11.23
C PHE A 137 9.77 11.33 11.91
N LYS A 138 10.40 12.48 12.20
CA LYS A 138 9.70 13.66 12.71
C LYS A 138 8.64 14.14 11.71
N GLN A 139 8.99 14.23 10.44
CA GLN A 139 8.06 14.62 9.36
C GLN A 139 6.88 13.65 9.24
N ILE A 140 7.10 12.33 9.37
CA ILE A 140 6.03 11.33 9.41
C ILE A 140 5.10 11.61 10.58
N ALA A 141 5.64 11.84 11.77
CA ALA A 141 4.84 12.07 12.96
C ALA A 141 4.03 13.38 12.84
N ASP A 142 4.64 14.47 12.40
CA ASP A 142 3.99 15.78 12.30
C ASP A 142 2.89 15.78 11.25
N GLN A 143 3.22 15.42 10.00
CA GLN A 143 2.24 15.40 8.91
C GLN A 143 1.20 14.29 9.08
N GLY A 144 1.59 13.16 9.67
CA GLY A 144 0.66 12.07 9.97
C GLY A 144 -0.42 12.48 10.95
N CYS A 145 -0.09 13.22 12.02
CA CYS A 145 -1.07 13.78 12.94
C CYS A 145 -2.08 14.67 12.20
N GLU A 146 -1.58 15.60 11.38
CA GLU A 146 -2.45 16.47 10.58
C GLU A 146 -3.41 15.69 9.66
N ARG A 147 -2.96 14.59 9.07
CA ARG A 147 -3.81 13.75 8.21
C ARG A 147 -4.84 12.96 9.00
N LEU A 148 -4.48 12.47 10.18
CA LEU A 148 -5.41 11.78 11.09
C LEU A 148 -6.50 12.73 11.61
N GLU A 149 -6.15 13.97 11.97
CA GLU A 149 -7.10 15.01 12.39
C GLU A 149 -8.10 15.36 11.28
N LYS A 150 -7.67 15.35 10.02
CA LYS A 150 -8.54 15.50 8.84
C LYS A 150 -9.44 14.29 8.57
N GLY A 151 -9.32 13.23 9.37
CA GLY A 151 -10.10 12.02 9.21
C GLY A 151 -9.63 11.13 8.05
N TYR A 152 -8.33 11.11 7.77
CA TYR A 152 -7.73 10.25 6.75
C TYR A 152 -6.98 9.08 7.39
N TRP A 153 -7.05 7.91 6.76
CA TRP A 153 -6.20 6.78 7.11
C TRP A 153 -4.76 7.07 6.71
N VAL A 154 -3.82 6.81 7.58
CA VAL A 154 -2.39 6.96 7.26
C VAL A 154 -1.79 5.57 7.05
N ILE A 155 -1.44 5.26 5.80
CA ILE A 155 -0.87 3.96 5.42
C ILE A 155 0.65 4.02 5.51
N ILE A 156 1.22 3.09 6.25
CA ILE A 156 2.65 2.97 6.48
C ILE A 156 3.12 1.57 6.10
N PHE A 157 4.18 1.52 5.32
CA PHE A 157 4.93 0.29 5.07
C PHE A 157 6.17 0.30 5.95
N PRO A 158 6.15 -0.37 7.13
CA PRO A 158 7.17 -0.16 8.16
C PRO A 158 8.56 -0.67 7.76
N GLU A 159 8.66 -1.56 6.79
CA GLU A 159 9.92 -2.05 6.24
C GLU A 159 10.65 -0.98 5.40
N GLY A 160 9.94 0.09 5.00
CA GLY A 160 10.46 1.19 4.17
C GLY A 160 10.79 0.80 2.73
N THR A 161 10.68 -0.45 2.35
CA THR A 161 10.87 -0.97 0.99
C THR A 161 10.18 -2.32 0.85
N ARG A 162 9.89 -2.74 -0.39
CA ARG A 162 9.35 -4.07 -0.63
C ARG A 162 10.35 -5.16 -0.24
N VAL A 163 9.91 -6.12 0.55
CA VAL A 163 10.70 -7.27 1.04
C VAL A 163 10.16 -8.53 0.39
N ALA A 164 11.06 -9.37 -0.13
CA ALA A 164 10.66 -10.62 -0.77
C ALA A 164 9.95 -11.56 0.22
N PRO A 165 9.05 -12.44 -0.25
CA PRO A 165 8.50 -13.51 0.57
C PRO A 165 9.62 -14.31 1.26
N ASN A 166 9.37 -14.76 2.47
CA ASN A 166 10.33 -15.52 3.31
C ASN A 166 11.57 -14.72 3.77
N LYS A 167 11.65 -13.40 3.48
CA LYS A 167 12.64 -12.51 4.05
C LYS A 167 11.99 -11.59 5.07
N LYS A 168 12.72 -11.33 6.16
CA LYS A 168 12.33 -10.35 7.19
C LYS A 168 13.23 -9.13 7.11
N LYS A 169 12.68 -7.98 7.40
CA LYS A 169 13.42 -6.73 7.55
C LYS A 169 12.87 -6.03 8.77
N LYS A 170 13.77 -5.56 9.65
CA LYS A 170 13.40 -4.81 10.86
C LYS A 170 12.50 -3.62 10.50
N TYR A 171 11.45 -3.42 11.27
CA TYR A 171 10.52 -2.32 11.08
C TYR A 171 11.11 -0.99 11.54
N LEU A 172 10.88 0.03 10.75
CA LEU A 172 11.31 1.39 11.03
C LEU A 172 10.35 2.04 12.04
N PRO A 173 10.86 2.90 12.95
CA PRO A 173 10.07 3.42 14.06
C PRO A 173 9.02 4.47 13.68
N GLY A 174 9.02 4.97 12.44
CA GLY A 174 8.15 6.09 12.02
C GLY A 174 6.67 5.88 12.29
N GLY A 175 6.16 4.64 12.14
CA GLY A 175 4.76 4.32 12.43
C GLY A 175 4.48 4.32 13.93
N GLY A 176 5.38 3.76 14.73
CA GLY A 176 5.30 3.80 16.20
C GLY A 176 5.37 5.22 16.74
N MET A 177 6.29 6.05 16.20
CA MET A 177 6.40 7.47 16.59
C MET A 177 5.16 8.29 16.24
N LEU A 178 4.53 8.03 15.09
CA LEU A 178 3.26 8.66 14.76
C LEU A 178 2.17 8.23 15.75
N ALA A 179 2.09 6.95 16.09
CA ALA A 179 1.09 6.43 17.00
C ALA A 179 1.27 6.96 18.42
N GLU A 180 2.51 6.96 18.94
CA GLU A 180 2.85 7.53 20.23
C GLU A 180 2.49 9.02 20.33
N LYS A 181 2.85 9.80 19.29
CA LYS A 181 2.58 11.24 19.26
C LYS A 181 1.10 11.59 19.14
N SER A 182 0.36 10.85 18.28
CA SER A 182 -1.06 11.14 17.99
C SER A 182 -2.03 10.48 18.94
N GLY A 183 -1.61 9.50 19.74
CA GLY A 183 -2.52 8.61 20.48
C GLY A 183 -3.37 7.71 19.58
N ALA A 184 -3.12 7.70 18.26
CA ALA A 184 -3.93 6.96 17.32
C ALA A 184 -3.69 5.45 17.40
N ARG A 185 -4.76 4.70 17.20
CA ARG A 185 -4.72 3.23 17.09
C ARG A 185 -4.04 2.80 15.82
N ILE A 186 -3.58 1.54 15.78
CA ILE A 186 -2.97 0.95 14.60
C ILE A 186 -3.74 -0.30 14.18
N VAL A 187 -4.00 -0.40 12.88
CA VAL A 187 -4.52 -1.61 12.24
C VAL A 187 -3.34 -2.30 11.53
N PRO A 188 -2.88 -3.45 12.02
CA PRO A 188 -1.84 -4.21 11.35
C PRO A 188 -2.45 -5.02 10.20
N VAL A 189 -1.76 -5.07 9.05
CA VAL A 189 -2.21 -5.79 7.85
C VAL A 189 -1.10 -6.67 7.31
N ALA A 190 -1.43 -7.95 7.13
CA ALA A 190 -0.57 -8.96 6.53
C ALA A 190 -1.16 -9.44 5.19
N HIS A 191 -0.34 -9.90 4.27
CA HIS A 191 -0.77 -10.50 3.00
C HIS A 191 0.32 -11.36 2.39
N ASN A 192 -0.06 -12.25 1.46
CA ASN A 192 0.86 -13.12 0.71
C ASN A 192 1.13 -12.63 -0.73
N ALA A 193 0.80 -11.39 -1.07
CA ALA A 193 0.85 -10.86 -2.43
C ALA A 193 2.23 -11.00 -3.11
N GLY A 194 3.31 -10.95 -2.35
CA GLY A 194 4.66 -11.11 -2.89
C GLY A 194 4.94 -12.47 -3.52
N ARG A 195 4.14 -13.48 -3.23
CA ARG A 195 4.26 -14.83 -3.84
C ARG A 195 3.71 -14.87 -5.26
N LEU A 196 2.65 -14.10 -5.53
CA LEU A 196 1.98 -14.03 -6.82
C LEU A 196 2.48 -12.86 -7.68
N TRP A 197 2.79 -11.74 -7.06
CA TRP A 197 3.34 -10.55 -7.70
C TRP A 197 4.61 -10.09 -6.98
N PRO A 198 5.76 -10.77 -7.18
CA PRO A 198 7.01 -10.44 -6.49
C PRO A 198 7.53 -9.06 -6.86
N ARG A 199 8.31 -8.48 -5.93
CA ARG A 199 9.10 -7.29 -6.22
C ARG A 199 10.04 -7.54 -7.43
N ASN A 200 10.13 -6.57 -8.34
CA ASN A 200 10.97 -6.62 -9.54
C ASN A 200 10.65 -7.76 -10.53
N SER A 201 9.49 -8.41 -10.40
CA SER A 201 9.01 -9.37 -11.38
C SER A 201 8.02 -8.73 -12.33
N MET A 202 8.23 -8.91 -13.62
CA MET A 202 7.23 -8.55 -14.63
C MET A 202 6.10 -9.59 -14.71
N ILE A 203 6.33 -10.80 -14.22
CA ILE A 203 5.37 -11.90 -14.29
C ILE A 203 4.58 -11.99 -12.98
N LYS A 204 3.26 -11.99 -13.09
CA LYS A 204 2.33 -12.29 -12.01
C LYS A 204 1.86 -13.72 -12.18
N LYS A 205 1.91 -14.49 -11.11
CA LYS A 205 1.42 -15.88 -11.08
C LYS A 205 -0.08 -15.86 -10.77
N PRO A 206 -0.90 -16.66 -11.46
CA PRO A 206 -2.33 -16.76 -11.14
C PRO A 206 -2.52 -17.32 -9.71
N GLY A 207 -3.59 -16.93 -9.06
CA GLY A 207 -3.92 -17.42 -7.72
C GLY A 207 -4.71 -16.43 -6.86
N LEU A 208 -4.88 -16.80 -5.60
CA LEU A 208 -5.61 -16.03 -4.60
C LEU A 208 -4.64 -15.33 -3.65
N ILE A 209 -4.75 -14.00 -3.57
CA ILE A 209 -4.06 -13.21 -2.56
C ILE A 209 -4.97 -13.08 -1.34
N THR A 210 -4.49 -13.50 -0.18
CA THR A 210 -5.19 -13.32 1.09
C THR A 210 -4.61 -12.09 1.81
N ILE A 211 -5.49 -11.12 2.12
CA ILE A 211 -5.19 -9.97 2.98
C ILE A 211 -5.80 -10.26 4.35
N LYS A 212 -4.98 -10.28 5.41
CA LYS A 212 -5.42 -10.48 6.79
C LYS A 212 -5.29 -9.16 7.57
N ILE A 213 -6.43 -8.65 8.04
CA ILE A 213 -6.51 -7.44 8.87
C ILE A 213 -6.55 -7.90 10.33
N GLY A 214 -5.60 -7.44 11.12
CA GLY A 214 -5.46 -7.80 12.52
C GLY A 214 -6.32 -6.99 13.47
N PRO A 215 -6.38 -7.42 14.73
CA PRO A 215 -7.01 -6.64 15.78
C PRO A 215 -6.30 -5.31 15.96
N VAL A 216 -7.08 -4.31 16.36
CA VAL A 216 -6.57 -2.95 16.59
C VAL A 216 -5.57 -2.95 17.75
N ILE A 217 -4.39 -2.42 17.51
CA ILE A 217 -3.35 -2.20 18.53
C ILE A 217 -3.50 -0.79 19.09
N LYS A 218 -3.64 -0.67 20.42
CA LYS A 218 -3.71 0.61 21.13
C LYS A 218 -2.31 1.16 21.36
N SER A 219 -2.15 2.47 21.21
CA SER A 219 -0.89 3.19 21.46
C SER A 219 -0.77 3.76 22.88
N GLU A 220 -1.88 3.78 23.62
CA GLU A 220 -1.96 4.35 24.97
C GLU A 220 -0.91 3.71 25.91
N ASN A 221 -0.14 4.55 26.61
CA ASN A 221 0.91 4.16 27.56
C ASN A 221 2.01 3.25 26.97
N LYS A 222 2.25 3.32 25.66
CA LYS A 222 3.30 2.57 24.97
C LYS A 222 4.25 3.51 24.25
N SER A 223 5.53 3.22 24.32
CA SER A 223 6.57 3.88 23.52
C SER A 223 6.48 3.47 22.05
N ALA A 224 7.03 4.30 21.16
CA ALA A 224 7.13 4.01 19.73
C ALA A 224 7.79 2.66 19.45
N LYS A 225 8.78 2.26 20.26
CA LYS A 225 9.48 0.98 20.14
C LYS A 225 8.57 -0.19 20.48
N GLU A 226 7.83 -0.12 21.59
CA GLU A 226 6.90 -1.17 22.01
C GLU A 226 5.80 -1.36 20.98
N ILE A 227 5.21 -0.26 20.50
CA ILE A 227 4.20 -0.27 19.44
C ILE A 227 4.74 -0.93 18.17
N THR A 228 5.93 -0.51 17.71
CA THR A 228 6.55 -1.06 16.51
C THR A 228 6.80 -2.55 16.62
N ASN A 229 7.31 -3.01 17.76
CA ASN A 229 7.57 -4.43 18.03
C ASN A 229 6.28 -5.26 18.06
N GLU A 230 5.21 -4.74 18.68
CA GLU A 230 3.92 -5.43 18.74
C GLU A 230 3.32 -5.61 17.34
N VAL A 231 3.38 -4.57 16.51
CA VAL A 231 2.94 -4.61 15.11
C VAL A 231 3.80 -5.58 14.29
N GLU A 232 5.13 -5.53 14.43
CA GLU A 232 6.06 -6.42 13.73
C GLU A 232 5.77 -7.88 14.07
N ASN A 233 5.65 -8.20 15.35
CA ASN A 233 5.35 -9.56 15.83
C ASN A 233 4.04 -10.08 15.25
N TRP A 234 2.98 -9.25 15.26
CA TRP A 234 1.70 -9.67 14.72
C TRP A 234 1.76 -9.87 13.21
N ILE A 235 2.32 -8.92 12.44
CA ILE A 235 2.37 -9.01 10.98
C ILE A 235 3.22 -10.19 10.53
N GLU A 236 4.42 -10.38 11.11
CA GLU A 236 5.33 -11.46 10.72
C GLU A 236 4.76 -12.85 11.06
N LYS A 237 4.06 -12.98 12.20
CA LYS A 237 3.32 -14.19 12.54
C LYS A 237 2.20 -14.45 11.54
N ALA A 238 1.37 -13.43 11.28
CA ALA A 238 0.24 -13.56 10.35
C ALA A 238 0.69 -13.91 8.92
N VAL A 239 1.79 -13.33 8.43
CA VAL A 239 2.37 -13.68 7.11
C VAL A 239 2.80 -15.14 7.07
N GLY A 240 3.34 -15.68 8.16
CA GLY A 240 3.73 -17.09 8.25
C GLY A 240 2.56 -18.08 8.21
N GLU A 241 1.37 -17.64 8.63
CA GLU A 241 0.13 -18.42 8.63
C GLU A 241 -0.63 -18.38 7.29
N LEU A 242 -0.30 -17.43 6.41
CA LEU A 242 -0.99 -17.26 5.13
C LEU A 242 -0.59 -18.36 4.12
N PRO A 243 -1.54 -18.78 3.26
CA PRO A 243 -1.28 -19.80 2.24
C PRO A 243 -0.06 -19.49 1.37
N GLY A 244 0.63 -20.57 0.95
CA GLY A 244 1.79 -20.55 0.08
C GLY A 244 1.50 -20.11 -1.36
#